data_634d61073dc7fac54d233f1481f35c1f
#
_entry.id   634d61073dc7fac54d233f1481f35c1f
#
_cell.length_a   1.000
_cell.length_b   1.000
_cell.length_c   1.000
_cell.angle_alpha   90.00
_cell.angle_beta   90.00
_cell.angle_gamma   90.00
#
_symmetry.space_group_name_H-M   'P 1'
#
loop_
_entity.id
_entity.type
_entity.pdbx_description
1 polymer ?
#
loop_
_entity_poly.entity_id
_entity_poly.type
_entity_poly.pdbx_seq_one_letter_code
_entity_poly.pdbx_strand_id
1 'polypeptide(L)'
;MCISSVAKNLKASEEFWFHIADDGSSQDYRDELTELARTLFGDNVSVSNSERSGYGGNYNASTQITHRIADLILPLEDDWELLRELNLDPMTKVLRDGIFGCVRMGYIGMTQELRAAFVLAHRHHWLALDPDSAERHVWAGGPRLETVEWERAVGPWPTHMEQGYTEHLVAGMPAARFGVAWPVGLINPRGDAFAHIGGEKASIEGIDTSKAGLPVAEGVV
;
A
#
# COMPACT_ATOMS: atom_id res chain seq x y z
N MET A 1 11.05 12.40 2.34
CA MET A 1 9.75 12.74 2.97
C MET A 1 9.04 11.49 3.48
N CYS A 2 8.67 10.52 2.67
CA CYS A 2 7.98 9.29 3.08
C CYS A 2 8.65 8.56 4.26
N ILE A 3 9.88 8.09 4.11
CA ILE A 3 10.63 7.35 5.14
C ILE A 3 10.67 8.10 6.49
N SER A 4 11.00 9.38 6.48
CA SER A 4 11.10 10.18 7.71
C SER A 4 9.75 10.37 8.40
N SER A 5 8.67 10.51 7.62
CA SER A 5 7.32 10.63 8.16
C SER A 5 6.85 9.32 8.83
N VAL A 6 7.18 8.19 8.22
CA VAL A 6 6.91 6.85 8.79
C VAL A 6 7.70 6.65 10.07
N ALA A 7 9.01 6.89 10.08
CA ALA A 7 9.85 6.74 11.27
C ALA A 7 9.36 7.59 12.45
N LYS A 8 8.85 8.80 12.16
CA LYS A 8 8.33 9.72 13.18
C LYS A 8 6.97 9.28 13.73
N ASN A 9 6.07 8.91 12.85
CA ASN A 9 4.65 8.87 13.13
C ASN A 9 4.06 7.45 13.23
N LEU A 10 4.72 6.41 12.68
CA LEU A 10 4.22 5.04 12.76
C LEU A 10 4.55 4.42 14.11
N LYS A 11 3.57 3.80 14.74
CA LYS A 11 3.69 3.10 16.02
C LYS A 11 3.14 1.69 15.92
N ALA A 12 3.83 0.75 16.52
CA ALA A 12 3.34 -0.60 16.80
C ALA A 12 4.05 -1.15 18.04
N SER A 13 3.41 -2.09 18.70
CA SER A 13 4.05 -2.87 19.77
C SER A 13 4.99 -3.96 19.24
N GLU A 14 4.83 -4.34 17.98
CA GLU A 14 5.68 -5.31 17.30
C GLU A 14 6.89 -4.64 16.65
N GLU A 15 7.96 -5.42 16.47
CA GLU A 15 9.18 -4.99 15.81
C GLU A 15 8.94 -4.76 14.31
N PHE A 16 9.51 -3.69 13.78
CA PHE A 16 9.50 -3.39 12.35
C PHE A 16 10.76 -3.86 11.67
N TRP A 17 10.58 -4.43 10.49
CA TRP A 17 11.64 -4.59 9.50
C TRP A 17 11.35 -3.66 8.33
N PHE A 18 12.29 -2.78 7.99
CA PHE A 18 12.13 -1.85 6.88
C PHE A 18 12.81 -2.39 5.62
N HIS A 19 12.03 -2.62 4.57
CA HIS A 19 12.54 -3.10 3.29
C HIS A 19 12.38 -2.03 2.21
N ILE A 20 13.48 -1.65 1.55
CA ILE A 20 13.49 -0.73 0.42
C ILE A 20 13.53 -1.55 -0.86
N ALA A 21 12.50 -1.41 -1.68
CA ALA A 21 12.44 -1.98 -3.02
C ALA A 21 12.79 -0.90 -4.04
N ASP A 22 14.02 -0.93 -4.54
CA ASP A 22 14.50 0.05 -5.53
C ASP A 22 14.36 -0.50 -6.95
N ASP A 23 13.80 0.28 -7.87
CA ASP A 23 13.57 -0.09 -9.27
C ASP A 23 14.58 0.60 -10.21
N GLY A 24 15.86 0.50 -9.88
CA GLY A 24 16.95 0.90 -10.77
C GLY A 24 17.40 2.35 -10.62
N SER A 25 17.36 2.92 -9.42
CA SER A 25 17.98 4.22 -9.11
C SER A 25 19.51 4.16 -9.22
N SER A 26 20.16 5.32 -9.23
CA SER A 26 21.62 5.40 -9.18
C SER A 26 22.18 4.81 -7.88
N GLN A 27 23.41 4.31 -7.92
CA GLN A 27 24.05 3.74 -6.73
C GLN A 27 24.17 4.77 -5.61
N ASP A 28 24.57 6.00 -5.92
CA ASP A 28 24.72 7.06 -4.93
C ASP A 28 23.39 7.34 -4.20
N TYR A 29 22.28 7.41 -4.94
CA TYR A 29 20.96 7.59 -4.35
C TYR A 29 20.55 6.41 -3.45
N ARG A 30 20.83 5.18 -3.85
CA ARG A 30 20.55 3.99 -3.03
C ARG A 30 21.36 3.98 -1.75
N ASP A 31 22.64 4.40 -1.83
CA ASP A 31 23.52 4.45 -0.66
C ASP A 31 23.02 5.51 0.34
N GLU A 32 22.66 6.71 -0.14
CA GLU A 32 22.05 7.76 0.67
C GLU A 32 20.73 7.31 1.33
N LEU A 33 19.85 6.66 0.57
CA LEU A 33 18.57 6.16 1.06
C LEU A 33 18.75 5.06 2.11
N THR A 34 19.71 4.17 1.88
CA THR A 34 20.05 3.08 2.82
C THR A 34 20.60 3.64 4.13
N GLU A 35 21.49 4.62 4.07
CA GLU A 35 22.05 5.27 5.24
C GLU A 35 20.98 6.02 6.05
N LEU A 36 20.09 6.74 5.35
CA LEU A 36 18.94 7.38 5.97
C LEU A 36 18.04 6.36 6.69
N ALA A 37 17.71 5.25 6.01
CA ALA A 37 16.87 4.21 6.58
C ALA A 37 17.53 3.56 7.83
N ARG A 38 18.82 3.26 7.79
CA ARG A 38 19.57 2.75 8.95
C ARG A 38 19.61 3.73 10.12
N THR A 39 19.76 5.02 9.82
CA THR A 39 19.72 6.08 10.85
C THR A 39 18.35 6.11 11.55
N LEU A 40 17.26 5.85 10.83
CA LEU A 40 15.90 5.96 11.35
C LEU A 40 15.38 4.65 11.98
N PHE A 41 15.78 3.49 11.46
CA PHE A 41 15.23 2.18 11.82
C PHE A 41 16.28 1.20 12.38
N GLY A 42 17.55 1.63 12.52
CA GLY A 42 18.62 0.77 13.03
C GLY A 42 19.02 -0.32 12.02
N ASP A 43 19.36 -1.49 12.55
CA ASP A 43 19.87 -2.62 11.74
C ASP A 43 18.77 -3.42 11.02
N ASN A 44 17.51 -3.18 11.36
CA ASN A 44 16.34 -3.85 10.76
C ASN A 44 15.98 -3.24 9.38
N VAL A 45 16.98 -3.06 8.54
CA VAL A 45 16.85 -2.49 7.20
C VAL A 45 17.42 -3.44 6.16
N SER A 46 16.67 -3.69 5.10
CA SER A 46 17.14 -4.38 3.91
C SER A 46 16.80 -3.61 2.65
N VAL A 47 17.59 -3.82 1.60
CA VAL A 47 17.40 -3.19 0.30
C VAL A 47 17.45 -4.25 -0.77
N SER A 48 16.48 -4.25 -1.66
CA SER A 48 16.57 -4.96 -2.94
C SER A 48 16.72 -3.97 -4.07
N ASN A 49 17.52 -4.36 -5.06
CA ASN A 49 17.69 -3.61 -6.27
C ASN A 49 17.30 -4.49 -7.44
N SER A 50 16.35 -4.07 -8.23
CA SER A 50 16.02 -4.67 -9.51
C SER A 50 16.56 -3.79 -10.65
N GLU A 51 17.01 -4.40 -11.73
CA GLU A 51 17.04 -3.68 -12.99
C GLU A 51 15.61 -3.23 -13.30
N ARG A 52 15.43 -2.01 -13.79
CA ARG A 52 14.14 -1.36 -14.00
C ARG A 52 13.07 -2.33 -14.52
N SER A 53 12.29 -2.86 -13.62
CA SER A 53 11.30 -3.92 -13.88
C SER A 53 9.87 -3.41 -13.90
N GLY A 54 9.71 -2.13 -13.60
CA GLY A 54 8.43 -1.45 -13.45
C GLY A 54 7.72 -1.86 -12.16
N TYR A 55 6.60 -1.19 -11.90
CA TYR A 55 5.87 -1.29 -10.64
C TYR A 55 5.59 -2.74 -10.20
N GLY A 56 4.92 -3.54 -11.03
CA GLY A 56 4.58 -4.92 -10.68
C GLY A 56 5.80 -5.83 -10.53
N GLY A 57 6.83 -5.64 -11.35
CA GLY A 57 8.07 -6.42 -11.26
C GLY A 57 8.83 -6.13 -9.98
N ASN A 58 8.99 -4.86 -9.62
CA ASN A 58 9.64 -4.42 -8.40
C ASN A 58 8.85 -4.89 -7.16
N TYR A 59 7.53 -4.76 -7.18
CA TYR A 59 6.66 -5.25 -6.11
C TYR A 59 6.82 -6.76 -5.89
N ASN A 60 6.75 -7.57 -6.94
CA ASN A 60 6.92 -9.01 -6.85
C ASN A 60 8.30 -9.42 -6.30
N ALA A 61 9.36 -8.73 -6.70
CA ALA A 61 10.71 -8.97 -6.18
C ALA A 61 10.79 -8.64 -4.68
N SER A 62 10.19 -7.54 -4.25
CA SER A 62 10.11 -7.13 -2.86
C SER A 62 9.32 -8.13 -2.01
N THR A 63 8.15 -8.58 -2.46
CA THR A 63 7.32 -9.52 -1.72
C THR A 63 7.98 -10.87 -1.53
N GLN A 64 8.81 -11.35 -2.47
CA GLN A 64 9.60 -12.56 -2.29
C GLN A 64 10.58 -12.48 -1.11
N ILE A 65 11.04 -11.28 -0.77
CA ILE A 65 11.93 -11.04 0.37
C ILE A 65 11.10 -10.89 1.65
N THR A 66 10.12 -9.99 1.63
CA THR A 66 9.31 -9.67 2.80
C THR A 66 8.51 -10.86 3.32
N HIS A 67 8.03 -11.76 2.44
CA HIS A 67 7.36 -13.01 2.80
C HIS A 67 8.21 -14.01 3.60
N ARG A 68 9.53 -13.80 3.67
CA ARG A 68 10.45 -14.66 4.43
C ARG A 68 10.75 -14.13 5.81
N ILE A 69 10.48 -12.86 6.04
CA ILE A 69 10.88 -12.15 7.25
C ILE A 69 9.70 -11.62 8.08
N ALA A 70 8.51 -11.57 7.50
CA ALA A 70 7.33 -11.02 8.17
C ALA A 70 6.06 -11.80 7.81
N ASP A 71 5.07 -11.77 8.72
CA ASP A 71 3.71 -12.30 8.49
C ASP A 71 2.76 -11.20 8.02
N LEU A 72 3.08 -9.95 8.35
CA LEU A 72 2.33 -8.75 7.96
C LEU A 72 3.23 -7.82 7.16
N ILE A 73 2.68 -7.22 6.13
CA ILE A 73 3.39 -6.31 5.24
C ILE A 73 2.62 -5.00 5.18
N LEU A 74 3.33 -3.88 5.22
CA LEU A 74 2.81 -2.56 4.97
C LEU A 74 3.46 -2.01 3.70
N PRO A 75 2.89 -2.29 2.51
CA PRO A 75 3.36 -1.69 1.27
C PRO A 75 3.09 -0.18 1.28
N LEU A 76 4.12 0.58 0.93
CA LEU A 76 4.05 2.02 0.89
C LEU A 76 4.94 2.54 -0.24
N GLU A 77 4.38 3.35 -1.12
CA GLU A 77 5.12 4.01 -2.17
C GLU A 77 5.83 5.27 -1.63
N ASP A 78 6.87 5.73 -2.31
CA ASP A 78 7.72 6.83 -1.86
C ASP A 78 7.02 8.21 -1.90
N ASP A 79 5.87 8.29 -2.54
CA ASP A 79 5.04 9.49 -2.69
C ASP A 79 3.85 9.56 -1.71
N TRP A 80 3.88 8.77 -0.64
CA TRP A 80 2.96 8.89 0.48
C TRP A 80 3.65 9.46 1.72
N GLU A 81 3.05 10.44 2.35
CA GLU A 81 3.49 11.02 3.61
C GLU A 81 2.53 10.68 4.74
N LEU A 82 3.05 10.15 5.85
CA LEU A 82 2.27 9.90 7.06
C LEU A 82 2.19 11.19 7.91
N LEU A 83 1.04 11.83 7.87
CA LEU A 83 0.83 13.18 8.42
C LEU A 83 0.74 13.24 9.95
N ARG A 84 0.29 12.16 10.60
CA ARG A 84 0.06 12.10 12.05
C ARG A 84 0.40 10.74 12.61
N GLU A 85 0.49 10.65 13.93
CA GLU A 85 0.71 9.38 14.61
C GLU A 85 -0.37 8.35 14.23
N LEU A 86 0.08 7.16 13.86
CA LEU A 86 -0.74 6.01 13.50
C LEU A 86 -0.25 4.78 14.26
N ASN A 87 -1.10 4.26 15.15
CA ASN A 87 -0.86 3.00 15.84
C ASN A 87 -1.42 1.82 15.02
N LEU A 88 -0.57 0.89 14.63
CA LEU A 88 -0.94 -0.31 13.87
C LEU A 88 -1.53 -1.44 14.73
N ASP A 89 -1.38 -1.44 16.05
CA ASP A 89 -1.78 -2.56 16.91
C ASP A 89 -3.23 -3.01 16.71
N PRO A 90 -4.24 -2.12 16.58
CA PRO A 90 -5.60 -2.56 16.29
C PRO A 90 -5.76 -3.26 14.95
N MET A 91 -4.99 -2.82 13.94
CA MET A 91 -5.01 -3.40 12.58
C MET A 91 -4.30 -4.75 12.57
N THR A 92 -3.12 -4.83 13.18
CA THR A 92 -2.36 -6.07 13.37
C THR A 92 -3.21 -7.14 14.02
N LYS A 93 -3.98 -6.77 15.07
CA LYS A 93 -4.81 -7.71 15.79
C LYS A 93 -5.91 -8.34 14.95
N VAL A 94 -6.65 -7.55 14.18
CA VAL A 94 -7.73 -8.09 13.32
C VAL A 94 -7.19 -8.93 12.17
N LEU A 95 -6.00 -8.61 11.68
CA LEU A 95 -5.31 -9.40 10.64
C LEU A 95 -4.82 -10.74 11.20
N ARG A 96 -4.16 -10.76 12.36
CA ARG A 96 -3.67 -11.99 13.00
C ARG A 96 -4.79 -12.93 13.44
N ASP A 97 -5.93 -12.39 13.83
CA ASP A 97 -7.11 -13.19 14.19
C ASP A 97 -7.88 -13.67 12.94
N GLY A 98 -7.40 -13.36 11.73
CA GLY A 98 -8.00 -13.79 10.46
C GLY A 98 -9.36 -13.16 10.16
N ILE A 99 -9.71 -12.05 10.83
CA ILE A 99 -10.97 -11.33 10.58
C ILE A 99 -10.92 -10.66 9.21
N PHE A 100 -9.77 -10.09 8.89
CA PHE A 100 -9.47 -9.49 7.57
C PHE A 100 -8.13 -10.01 7.06
N GLY A 101 -7.93 -9.90 5.75
CA GLY A 101 -6.65 -10.18 5.10
C GLY A 101 -5.88 -8.89 4.78
N CYS A 102 -6.60 -7.79 4.59
CA CYS A 102 -6.05 -6.48 4.25
C CYS A 102 -6.84 -5.36 4.94
N VAL A 103 -6.11 -4.46 5.58
CA VAL A 103 -6.65 -3.21 6.16
C VAL A 103 -6.08 -2.03 5.36
N ARG A 104 -6.94 -1.31 4.68
CA ARG A 104 -6.57 -0.14 3.90
C ARG A 104 -6.58 1.12 4.76
N MET A 105 -5.56 1.95 4.57
CA MET A 105 -5.36 3.19 5.33
C MET A 105 -5.36 4.43 4.42
N GLY A 106 -5.32 4.21 3.13
CA GLY A 106 -5.37 5.27 2.14
C GLY A 106 -6.81 5.65 1.76
N TYR A 107 -6.89 6.58 0.85
CA TYR A 107 -8.12 7.14 0.33
C TYR A 107 -9.01 6.06 -0.32
N ILE A 108 -10.28 6.03 0.06
CA ILE A 108 -11.31 5.39 -0.75
C ILE A 108 -11.75 6.43 -1.76
N GLY A 109 -11.49 6.20 -3.03
CA GLY A 109 -12.02 7.05 -4.09
C GLY A 109 -13.51 7.32 -3.87
N MET A 110 -13.96 8.49 -4.23
CA MET A 110 -15.38 8.89 -4.15
C MET A 110 -16.20 8.09 -5.15
N THR A 111 -16.28 6.80 -4.94
CA THR A 111 -17.03 5.98 -5.84
C THR A 111 -18.40 5.73 -5.29
N GLN A 112 -19.32 5.77 -6.20
CA GLN A 112 -20.74 5.83 -5.93
C GLN A 112 -21.36 4.46 -5.68
N GLU A 113 -20.55 3.40 -5.83
CA GLU A 113 -21.04 2.03 -5.85
C GLU A 113 -20.37 1.13 -4.82
N LEU A 114 -19.64 1.73 -3.86
CA LEU A 114 -19.03 0.98 -2.76
C LEU A 114 -20.12 0.38 -1.87
N ARG A 115 -20.21 -0.93 -1.83
CA ARG A 115 -20.97 -1.66 -0.84
C ARG A 115 -20.04 -2.18 0.24
N ALA A 116 -20.38 -1.90 1.48
CA ALA A 116 -19.60 -2.32 2.62
C ALA A 116 -20.49 -2.46 3.85
N ALA A 117 -20.06 -3.28 4.80
CA ALA A 117 -20.76 -3.49 6.07
C ALA A 117 -19.92 -2.96 7.24
N PHE A 118 -20.59 -2.43 8.26
CA PHE A 118 -19.92 -2.13 9.53
C PHE A 118 -19.72 -3.40 10.33
N VAL A 119 -18.49 -3.63 10.76
CA VAL A 119 -18.09 -4.76 11.60
C VAL A 119 -17.48 -4.20 12.88
N LEU A 120 -17.93 -4.68 14.06
CA LEU A 120 -17.30 -4.39 15.34
C LEU A 120 -16.32 -5.53 15.68
N ALA A 121 -15.02 -5.23 15.73
CA ALA A 121 -14.00 -6.17 16.15
C ALA A 121 -12.97 -5.47 17.06
N HIS A 122 -12.58 -6.12 18.16
CA HIS A 122 -11.64 -5.61 19.15
C HIS A 122 -11.96 -4.20 19.65
N ARG A 123 -13.24 -3.88 19.83
CA ARG A 123 -13.78 -2.56 20.27
C ARG A 123 -13.59 -1.44 19.23
N HIS A 124 -13.19 -1.75 18.00
CA HIS A 124 -13.09 -0.80 16.91
C HIS A 124 -14.11 -1.13 15.82
N HIS A 125 -14.59 -0.09 15.15
CA HIS A 125 -15.46 -0.25 14.00
C HIS A 125 -14.62 -0.33 12.72
N TRP A 126 -15.02 -1.24 11.87
CA TRP A 126 -14.41 -1.49 10.57
C TRP A 126 -15.48 -1.38 9.49
N LEU A 127 -15.11 -0.82 8.36
CA LEU A 127 -15.93 -0.87 7.16
C LEU A 127 -15.41 -2.01 6.29
N ALA A 128 -16.07 -3.17 6.35
CA ALA A 128 -15.69 -4.36 5.58
C ALA A 128 -16.27 -4.29 4.18
N LEU A 129 -15.43 -4.46 3.17
CA LEU A 129 -15.85 -4.50 1.78
C LEU A 129 -16.81 -5.67 1.53
N ASP A 130 -17.92 -5.40 0.84
CA ASP A 130 -18.71 -6.42 0.18
C ASP A 130 -17.95 -6.87 -1.09
N PRO A 131 -17.55 -8.15 -1.23
CA PRO A 131 -16.83 -8.62 -2.41
C PRO A 131 -17.59 -8.43 -3.73
N ASP A 132 -18.91 -8.37 -3.67
CA ASP A 132 -19.77 -8.12 -4.83
C ASP A 132 -20.00 -6.65 -5.11
N SER A 133 -19.32 -5.74 -4.40
CA SER A 133 -19.37 -4.31 -4.70
C SER A 133 -18.91 -4.04 -6.11
N ALA A 134 -19.64 -3.21 -6.86
CA ALA A 134 -19.27 -2.83 -8.22
C ALA A 134 -18.05 -1.89 -8.26
N GLU A 135 -17.64 -1.38 -7.10
CA GLU A 135 -16.48 -0.52 -6.98
C GLU A 135 -15.19 -1.22 -7.43
N ARG A 136 -14.58 -0.68 -8.47
CA ARG A 136 -13.36 -1.25 -9.07
C ARG A 136 -12.07 -0.69 -8.49
N HIS A 137 -12.13 0.49 -7.87
CA HIS A 137 -10.95 1.18 -7.31
C HIS A 137 -10.76 0.92 -5.82
N VAL A 138 -11.37 -0.12 -5.30
CA VAL A 138 -11.21 -0.54 -3.91
C VAL A 138 -9.77 -0.87 -3.60
N TRP A 139 -9.05 -1.29 -4.62
CA TRP A 139 -7.67 -1.67 -4.51
C TRP A 139 -6.83 -0.78 -5.42
N ALA A 140 -5.99 0.02 -4.84
CA ALA A 140 -4.97 0.84 -5.46
C ALA A 140 -3.69 0.72 -4.62
N GLY A 141 -2.55 1.06 -5.15
CA GLY A 141 -1.25 0.95 -4.49
C GLY A 141 -1.08 1.73 -3.18
N GLY A 142 -2.14 2.40 -2.74
CA GLY A 142 -2.11 3.22 -1.52
C GLY A 142 -1.81 2.44 -0.24
N PRO A 143 -1.53 3.15 0.88
CA PRO A 143 -1.12 2.57 2.15
C PRO A 143 -2.11 1.51 2.65
N ARG A 144 -1.59 0.35 3.00
CA ARG A 144 -2.37 -0.76 3.54
C ARG A 144 -1.49 -1.65 4.43
N LEU A 145 -2.11 -2.33 5.37
CA LEU A 145 -1.48 -3.43 6.12
C LEU A 145 -2.17 -4.72 5.70
N GLU A 146 -1.41 -5.71 5.28
CA GLU A 146 -1.93 -6.96 4.74
C GLU A 146 -1.19 -8.18 5.29
N THR A 147 -1.87 -9.32 5.32
CA THR A 147 -1.22 -10.59 5.62
C THR A 147 -0.49 -11.12 4.39
N VAL A 148 0.59 -11.84 4.63
CA VAL A 148 1.34 -12.55 3.57
C VAL A 148 0.44 -13.55 2.82
N GLU A 149 -0.49 -14.21 3.51
CA GLU A 149 -1.45 -15.13 2.90
C GLU A 149 -2.38 -14.41 1.92
N TRP A 150 -2.90 -13.25 2.32
CA TRP A 150 -3.77 -12.44 1.46
C TRP A 150 -3.01 -11.94 0.23
N GLU A 151 -1.81 -11.43 0.41
CA GLU A 151 -0.98 -10.96 -0.68
C GLU A 151 -0.64 -12.08 -1.67
N ARG A 152 -0.29 -13.28 -1.20
CA ARG A 152 -0.07 -14.45 -2.06
C ARG A 152 -1.31 -14.88 -2.83
N ALA A 153 -2.49 -14.72 -2.26
CA ALA A 153 -3.75 -15.03 -2.94
C ALA A 153 -4.09 -14.00 -4.04
N VAL A 154 -3.66 -12.76 -3.85
CA VAL A 154 -3.85 -11.67 -4.83
C VAL A 154 -2.77 -11.70 -5.91
N GLY A 155 -1.51 -11.96 -5.53
CA GLY A 155 -0.36 -11.94 -6.44
C GLY A 155 -0.25 -13.17 -7.36
N PRO A 156 0.79 -13.22 -8.22
CA PRO A 156 1.74 -12.16 -8.48
C PRO A 156 1.14 -11.02 -9.31
N TRP A 157 1.73 -9.83 -9.16
CA TRP A 157 1.29 -8.67 -9.91
C TRP A 157 1.72 -8.74 -11.37
N PRO A 158 0.89 -8.25 -12.31
CA PRO A 158 1.28 -8.13 -13.71
C PRO A 158 2.54 -7.29 -13.88
N THR A 159 3.46 -7.77 -14.72
CA THR A 159 4.73 -7.11 -15.01
C THR A 159 4.73 -6.45 -16.38
N HIS A 160 5.67 -5.55 -16.61
CA HIS A 160 5.84 -4.84 -17.91
C HIS A 160 4.63 -3.99 -18.32
N MET A 161 3.90 -3.48 -17.37
CA MET A 161 2.73 -2.62 -17.57
C MET A 161 2.90 -1.31 -16.82
N GLU A 162 2.18 -0.29 -17.24
CA GLU A 162 2.07 0.95 -16.48
C GLU A 162 1.39 0.69 -15.12
N GLN A 163 1.77 1.45 -14.10
CA GLN A 163 1.30 1.27 -12.72
C GLN A 163 -0.21 1.25 -12.62
N GLY A 164 -0.88 2.28 -13.12
CA GLY A 164 -2.35 2.37 -13.04
C GLY A 164 -3.07 1.21 -13.71
N TYR A 165 -2.53 0.67 -14.81
CA TYR A 165 -3.10 -0.49 -15.46
C TYR A 165 -2.86 -1.77 -14.65
N THR A 166 -1.67 -1.92 -14.07
CA THR A 166 -1.36 -3.02 -13.14
C THR A 166 -2.32 -3.05 -11.97
N GLU A 167 -2.54 -1.91 -11.33
CA GLU A 167 -3.48 -1.77 -10.22
C GLU A 167 -4.91 -2.14 -10.63
N HIS A 168 -5.34 -1.70 -11.80
CA HIS A 168 -6.67 -2.02 -12.33
C HIS A 168 -6.86 -3.52 -12.54
N LEU A 169 -5.87 -4.22 -13.07
CA LEU A 169 -5.93 -5.67 -13.25
C LEU A 169 -5.99 -6.39 -11.91
N VAL A 170 -5.16 -5.99 -10.94
CA VAL A 170 -5.15 -6.58 -9.59
C VAL A 170 -6.48 -6.31 -8.89
N ALA A 171 -7.04 -5.10 -8.99
CA ALA A 171 -8.35 -4.77 -8.43
C ALA A 171 -9.49 -5.63 -9.01
N GLY A 172 -9.31 -6.13 -10.23
CA GLY A 172 -10.23 -7.06 -10.88
C GLY A 172 -10.11 -8.51 -10.41
N MET A 173 -9.05 -8.87 -9.69
CA MET A 173 -8.86 -10.24 -9.20
C MET A 173 -9.82 -10.54 -8.05
N PRO A 174 -10.52 -11.69 -8.07
CA PRO A 174 -11.47 -12.02 -7.00
C PRO A 174 -10.83 -11.98 -5.61
N ALA A 175 -9.63 -12.52 -5.45
CA ALA A 175 -8.93 -12.56 -4.16
C ALA A 175 -8.68 -11.16 -3.57
N ALA A 176 -8.42 -10.14 -4.40
CA ALA A 176 -8.19 -8.76 -3.96
C ALA A 176 -9.43 -8.10 -3.32
N ARG A 177 -10.59 -8.70 -3.45
CA ARG A 177 -11.87 -8.17 -2.94
C ARG A 177 -12.31 -8.80 -1.63
N PHE A 178 -11.73 -9.92 -1.24
CA PHE A 178 -12.09 -10.62 -0.01
C PHE A 178 -11.24 -10.17 1.17
N GLY A 179 -11.88 -10.01 2.32
CA GLY A 179 -11.20 -9.70 3.56
C GLY A 179 -10.57 -8.30 3.59
N VAL A 180 -11.07 -7.37 2.81
CA VAL A 180 -10.60 -5.97 2.78
C VAL A 180 -11.45 -5.11 3.71
N ALA A 181 -10.81 -4.28 4.53
CA ALA A 181 -11.52 -3.38 5.44
C ALA A 181 -10.81 -2.03 5.61
N TRP A 182 -11.54 -1.06 6.14
CA TRP A 182 -11.04 0.25 6.55
C TRP A 182 -11.29 0.47 8.05
N PRO A 183 -10.34 1.02 8.79
CA PRO A 183 -10.42 1.19 10.24
C PRO A 183 -11.19 2.46 10.63
N VAL A 184 -12.50 2.41 10.65
CA VAL A 184 -13.38 3.55 11.01
C VAL A 184 -13.13 4.00 12.45
N GLY A 185 -12.88 5.29 12.62
CA GLY A 185 -12.60 5.87 13.95
C GLY A 185 -11.11 5.79 14.37
N LEU A 186 -10.31 4.95 13.72
CA LEU A 186 -8.85 5.00 13.86
C LEU A 186 -8.25 5.96 12.83
N ILE A 187 -8.72 5.85 11.60
CA ILE A 187 -8.46 6.82 10.54
C ILE A 187 -9.75 7.05 9.74
N ASN A 188 -9.84 8.18 9.10
CA ASN A 188 -10.93 8.44 8.17
C ASN A 188 -10.78 7.53 6.94
N PRO A 189 -11.81 6.80 6.50
CA PRO A 189 -11.76 6.00 5.28
C PRO A 189 -11.39 6.78 4.03
N ARG A 190 -11.54 8.11 4.04
CA ARG A 190 -11.09 9.02 2.97
C ARG A 190 -9.62 9.39 3.07
N GLY A 191 -8.86 8.82 4.04
CA GLY A 191 -7.43 9.02 4.18
C GLY A 191 -7.06 10.36 4.84
N ASP A 192 -7.09 10.40 6.16
CA ASP A 192 -6.59 11.55 6.93
C ASP A 192 -5.23 11.28 7.60
N ALA A 193 -4.74 10.04 7.55
CA ALA A 193 -3.45 9.67 8.09
C ALA A 193 -2.33 9.86 7.07
N PHE A 194 -2.60 9.59 5.81
CA PHE A 194 -1.63 9.69 4.73
C PHE A 194 -2.05 10.73 3.70
N ALA A 195 -1.07 11.48 3.17
CA ALA A 195 -1.21 12.33 2.00
C ALA A 195 -0.42 11.76 0.83
N HIS A 196 -1.04 11.75 -0.35
CA HIS A 196 -0.36 11.43 -1.60
C HIS A 196 0.32 12.70 -2.14
N ILE A 197 1.64 12.73 -2.13
CA ILE A 197 2.46 13.89 -2.51
C ILE A 197 3.02 13.77 -3.95
N GLY A 198 2.67 12.72 -4.67
CA GLY A 198 3.17 12.44 -6.01
C GLY A 198 2.82 13.51 -7.04
N GLY A 199 1.67 14.18 -6.90
CA GLY A 199 1.28 15.29 -7.78
C GLY A 199 2.20 16.50 -7.69
N GLU A 200 2.72 16.82 -6.51
CA GLU A 200 3.71 17.89 -6.32
C GLU A 200 5.08 17.49 -6.89
N LYS A 201 5.51 16.26 -6.65
CA LYS A 201 6.76 15.72 -7.19
C LYS A 201 6.75 15.75 -8.73
N ALA A 202 5.66 15.28 -9.34
CA ALA A 202 5.51 15.29 -10.79
C ALA A 202 5.52 16.72 -11.38
N SER A 203 4.96 17.72 -10.70
CA SER A 203 5.00 19.11 -11.13
C SER A 203 6.40 19.72 -11.06
N ILE A 204 7.20 19.34 -10.06
CA ILE A 204 8.58 19.77 -9.90
C ILE A 204 9.48 19.16 -10.98
N GLU A 205 9.23 17.91 -11.34
CA GLU A 205 9.98 17.18 -12.37
C GLU A 205 9.50 17.48 -13.79
N GLY A 206 8.48 18.32 -13.97
CA GLY A 206 7.90 18.66 -15.27
C GLY A 206 7.13 17.51 -15.93
N ILE A 207 6.73 16.53 -15.14
CA ILE A 207 5.92 15.40 -15.61
C ILE A 207 4.47 15.86 -15.75
N ASP A 208 3.90 15.68 -16.94
CA ASP A 208 2.49 16.01 -17.22
C ASP A 208 1.54 15.02 -16.52
N THR A 209 1.10 15.36 -15.33
CA THR A 209 0.15 14.54 -14.54
C THR A 209 -1.27 14.52 -15.12
N SER A 210 -1.57 15.38 -16.10
CA SER A 210 -2.88 15.35 -16.76
C SER A 210 -3.10 14.06 -17.58
N LYS A 211 -2.01 13.36 -17.89
CA LYS A 211 -2.02 12.06 -18.56
C LYS A 211 -2.02 10.86 -17.61
N ALA A 212 -1.85 11.08 -16.32
CA ALA A 212 -2.03 10.06 -15.28
C ALA A 212 -3.52 9.78 -14.97
N GLY A 213 -4.42 10.42 -15.71
CA GLY A 213 -5.83 10.06 -15.72
C GLY A 213 -6.01 8.66 -16.28
N LEU A 214 -6.67 7.81 -15.51
CA LEU A 214 -7.11 6.48 -15.89
C LEU A 214 -7.55 6.45 -17.36
N PRO A 215 -7.09 5.49 -18.16
CA PRO A 215 -7.65 5.29 -19.48
C PRO A 215 -9.14 5.06 -19.30
N VAL A 216 -9.94 5.97 -19.79
CA VAL A 216 -11.38 5.76 -19.98
C VAL A 216 -11.47 4.55 -20.89
N ALA A 217 -11.90 3.42 -20.35
CA ALA A 217 -12.16 2.23 -21.14
C ALA A 217 -13.30 2.57 -22.10
N GLU A 218 -12.96 3.10 -23.29
CA GLU A 218 -13.87 3.10 -24.40
C GLU A 218 -14.00 1.66 -24.89
N GLY A 219 -15.19 1.12 -24.67
CA GLY A 219 -15.71 0.02 -25.46
C GLY A 219 -15.18 -1.37 -25.09
N VAL A 220 -15.74 -1.99 -24.07
CA VAL A 220 -16.00 -3.44 -24.12
C VAL A 220 -17.52 -3.59 -24.11
N VAL A 221 -18.05 -3.81 -25.31
CA VAL A 221 -19.40 -4.34 -25.56
C VAL A 221 -19.40 -5.80 -25.19
#